data_441da0fa51c17c08b2576d9a5f9df0e0
#
_entry.id   441da0fa51c17c08b2576d9a5f9df0e0
#
_cell.length_a   1.000
_cell.length_b   1.000
_cell.length_c   1.000
_cell.angle_alpha   90.00
_cell.angle_beta   90.00
_cell.angle_gamma   90.00
#
_symmetry.space_group_name_H-M   'P 1'
#
loop_
_entity.id
_entity.type
_entity.pdbx_description
1 polymer ?
#
loop_
_entity_poly.entity_id
_entity_poly.type
_entity_poly.pdbx_seq_one_letter_code
_entity_poly.pdbx_strand_id
1 'polypeptide(L)'
;GFAYAIGYPFGIISCIVVFILLKVIFRVKITDEVAKYESSKAGNDPHMQGFNVLVNNPGFDGLEIGDFLKMIHYTMTISRMKRGDEYIVPHEHIKLQMGDILLIFGPRKIFQEVSFLFKMDPDHDLMEESAKQIQSQNLLVTNQRCVGKPLKKVLGGKRHRWVISRVIRNGISLPPTPDLKLAFADQVVVVGKQADTTALIRYLGNDQARANDTRFIPYFLGMIAGILLGLVPLHIPVIDAPIKLGTSGCPLIVAFILSCRGSVGNIVFYTPAYVLNAFRFLGLLLFLT
;
A
#
# COMPACT_ATOMS: atom_id res chain seq x y z
N GLY A 1 20.14 37.96 -10.25
CA GLY A 1 18.80 37.96 -10.92
C GLY A 1 18.84 37.55 -12.38
N PHE A 2 19.77 38.13 -13.20
CA PHE A 2 19.75 37.95 -14.66
C PHE A 2 20.11 36.53 -15.11
N ALA A 3 21.10 35.90 -14.49
CA ALA A 3 21.49 34.52 -14.79
C ALA A 3 20.40 33.51 -14.44
N TYR A 4 19.59 33.76 -13.40
CA TYR A 4 18.46 32.94 -13.01
C TYR A 4 17.29 33.08 -14.01
N ALA A 5 16.99 34.32 -14.47
CA ALA A 5 15.93 34.59 -15.44
C ALA A 5 16.19 33.89 -16.79
N ILE A 6 17.45 33.74 -17.17
CA ILE A 6 17.83 33.01 -18.39
C ILE A 6 17.85 31.47 -18.13
N GLY A 7 18.39 31.06 -16.99
CA GLY A 7 18.52 29.61 -16.66
C GLY A 7 17.20 28.89 -16.39
N TYR A 8 16.20 29.59 -15.85
CA TYR A 8 14.93 28.99 -15.45
C TYR A 8 14.12 28.38 -16.63
N PRO A 9 13.92 29.09 -17.77
CA PRO A 9 13.27 28.50 -18.93
C PRO A 9 14.00 27.27 -19.49
N PHE A 10 15.34 27.31 -19.53
CA PHE A 10 16.15 26.16 -19.94
C PHE A 10 15.98 24.96 -19.00
N GLY A 11 15.87 25.18 -17.70
CA GLY A 11 15.59 24.14 -16.71
C GLY A 11 14.24 23.45 -16.98
N ILE A 12 13.19 24.22 -17.25
CA ILE A 12 11.87 23.66 -17.56
C ILE A 12 11.91 22.87 -18.88
N ILE A 13 12.50 23.44 -19.92
CA ILE A 13 12.65 22.77 -21.22
C ILE A 13 13.44 21.47 -21.05
N SER A 14 14.54 21.48 -20.32
CA SER A 14 15.35 20.31 -20.03
C SER A 14 14.55 19.22 -19.33
N CYS A 15 13.72 19.56 -18.33
CA CYS A 15 12.83 18.59 -17.69
C CYS A 15 11.84 17.96 -18.68
N ILE A 16 11.21 18.76 -19.53
CA ILE A 16 10.27 18.27 -20.55
C ILE A 16 10.99 17.32 -21.53
N VAL A 17 12.17 17.72 -22.00
CA VAL A 17 13.00 16.90 -22.91
C VAL A 17 13.37 15.57 -22.24
N VAL A 18 13.78 15.57 -20.96
CA VAL A 18 14.09 14.36 -20.22
C VAL A 18 12.87 13.45 -20.10
N PHE A 19 11.69 13.97 -19.80
CA PHE A 19 10.46 13.18 -19.77
C PHE A 19 10.12 12.55 -21.12
N ILE A 20 10.26 13.31 -22.21
CA ILE A 20 10.05 12.79 -23.58
C ILE A 20 11.07 11.70 -23.90
N LEU A 21 12.34 11.92 -23.53
CA LEU A 21 13.45 10.98 -23.75
C LEU A 21 13.23 9.68 -22.98
N LEU A 22 12.82 9.76 -21.71
CA LEU A 22 12.46 8.62 -20.88
C LEU A 22 11.29 7.84 -21.53
N LYS A 23 10.25 8.54 -21.98
CA LYS A 23 9.13 7.90 -22.68
C LYS A 23 9.57 7.12 -23.91
N VAL A 24 10.48 7.68 -24.70
CA VAL A 24 11.00 7.06 -25.93
C VAL A 24 11.94 5.88 -25.62
N ILE A 25 12.90 6.07 -24.68
CA ILE A 25 13.87 5.04 -24.29
C ILE A 25 13.16 3.82 -23.69
N PHE A 26 12.22 4.03 -22.78
CA PHE A 26 11.47 2.96 -22.12
C PHE A 26 10.26 2.49 -22.93
N ARG A 27 10.01 3.07 -24.12
CA ARG A 27 8.86 2.78 -24.98
C ARG A 27 7.53 2.78 -24.21
N VAL A 28 7.38 3.72 -23.27
CA VAL A 28 6.20 3.80 -22.39
C VAL A 28 5.00 4.25 -23.24
N LYS A 29 4.01 3.37 -23.37
CA LYS A 29 2.71 3.74 -23.91
C LYS A 29 1.88 4.36 -22.78
N ILE A 30 1.64 5.66 -22.89
CA ILE A 30 0.89 6.41 -21.86
C ILE A 30 -0.49 5.79 -21.62
N THR A 31 -1.16 5.34 -22.66
CA THR A 31 -2.46 4.66 -22.57
C THR A 31 -2.41 3.39 -21.72
N ASP A 32 -1.37 2.56 -21.90
CA ASP A 32 -1.21 1.32 -21.15
C ASP A 32 -0.81 1.60 -19.69
N GLU A 33 0.04 2.62 -19.47
CA GLU A 33 0.41 3.03 -18.10
C GLU A 33 -0.74 3.76 -17.38
N VAL A 34 -1.53 4.57 -18.09
CA VAL A 34 -2.76 5.18 -17.53
C VAL A 34 -3.76 4.07 -17.20
N ALA A 35 -3.96 3.09 -18.09
CA ALA A 35 -4.84 1.96 -17.81
C ALA A 35 -4.35 1.12 -16.61
N LYS A 36 -3.03 0.86 -16.51
CA LYS A 36 -2.42 0.21 -15.34
C LYS A 36 -2.55 1.07 -14.08
N TYR A 37 -2.32 2.37 -14.19
CA TYR A 37 -2.48 3.30 -13.07
C TYR A 37 -3.94 3.40 -12.65
N GLU A 38 -4.88 3.48 -13.59
CA GLU A 38 -6.31 3.48 -13.29
C GLU A 38 -6.77 2.13 -12.73
N SER A 39 -6.26 1.00 -13.23
CA SER A 39 -6.53 -0.31 -12.64
C SER A 39 -5.88 -0.47 -11.26
N SER A 40 -4.66 0.05 -11.07
CA SER A 40 -4.02 0.08 -9.75
C SER A 40 -4.69 1.09 -8.80
N LYS A 41 -5.20 2.20 -9.34
CA LYS A 41 -6.00 3.18 -8.59
C LYS A 41 -7.40 2.68 -8.31
N ALA A 42 -7.97 1.83 -9.16
CA ALA A 42 -9.21 1.12 -8.89
C ALA A 42 -9.04 0.12 -7.73
N GLY A 43 -7.85 -0.51 -7.61
CA GLY A 43 -7.46 -1.29 -6.43
C GLY A 43 -7.07 -0.42 -5.22
N ASN A 44 -6.76 0.85 -5.43
CA ASN A 44 -6.37 1.83 -4.41
C ASN A 44 -7.45 2.89 -4.15
N ASP A 45 -8.69 2.64 -4.57
CA ASP A 45 -9.81 3.53 -4.26
C ASP A 45 -9.90 3.69 -2.73
N PRO A 46 -9.79 4.92 -2.17
CA PRO A 46 -9.94 5.14 -0.75
C PRO A 46 -11.32 4.72 -0.21
N HIS A 47 -12.25 4.43 -1.11
CA HIS A 47 -13.59 3.96 -0.82
C HIS A 47 -13.74 2.44 -1.02
N MET A 48 -12.85 1.63 -0.45
CA MET A 48 -13.15 0.20 -0.31
C MET A 48 -14.45 0.06 0.49
N GLN A 49 -15.49 -0.42 -0.17
CA GLN A 49 -16.83 -0.57 0.40
C GLN A 49 -17.08 -2.02 0.79
N GLY A 50 -17.85 -2.19 1.85
CA GLY A 50 -18.38 -3.49 2.24
C GLY A 50 -19.71 -3.74 1.53
N PHE A 51 -19.89 -4.95 1.00
CA PHE A 51 -21.11 -5.41 0.36
C PHE A 51 -21.55 -6.71 1.03
N ASN A 52 -22.82 -6.76 1.46
CA ASN A 52 -23.43 -8.00 1.92
C ASN A 52 -24.01 -8.74 0.71
N VAL A 53 -23.61 -9.98 0.55
CA VAL A 53 -24.04 -10.80 -0.60
C VAL A 53 -24.42 -12.20 -0.15
N LEU A 54 -25.44 -12.76 -0.80
CA LEU A 54 -25.92 -14.11 -0.62
C LEU A 54 -25.30 -15.03 -1.67
N VAL A 55 -24.75 -16.15 -1.25
CA VAL A 55 -24.30 -17.22 -2.14
C VAL A 55 -25.51 -17.96 -2.67
N ASN A 56 -25.92 -17.61 -3.89
CA ASN A 56 -27.08 -18.17 -4.58
C ASN A 56 -26.72 -18.89 -5.90
N ASN A 57 -25.45 -18.89 -6.28
CA ASN A 57 -24.96 -19.52 -7.48
C ASN A 57 -24.44 -20.94 -7.15
N PRO A 58 -25.05 -22.01 -7.72
CA PRO A 58 -24.62 -23.39 -7.48
C PRO A 58 -23.18 -23.67 -7.86
N GLY A 59 -22.60 -22.86 -8.79
CA GLY A 59 -21.18 -23.01 -9.17
C GLY A 59 -20.18 -22.70 -8.07
N PHE A 60 -20.61 -22.04 -7.00
CA PHE A 60 -19.77 -21.75 -5.82
C PHE A 60 -19.99 -22.71 -4.66
N ASP A 61 -20.99 -23.60 -4.75
CA ASP A 61 -21.24 -24.58 -3.69
C ASP A 61 -20.09 -25.58 -3.59
N GLY A 62 -19.51 -25.70 -2.40
CA GLY A 62 -18.34 -26.55 -2.15
C GLY A 62 -16.99 -25.97 -2.57
N LEU A 63 -16.95 -24.78 -3.21
CA LEU A 63 -15.71 -24.10 -3.58
C LEU A 63 -14.99 -23.54 -2.34
N GLU A 64 -13.69 -23.79 -2.21
CA GLU A 64 -12.90 -23.18 -1.13
C GLU A 64 -12.76 -21.66 -1.33
N ILE A 65 -12.91 -20.88 -0.26
CA ILE A 65 -12.73 -19.41 -0.28
C ILE A 65 -11.37 -19.04 -0.85
N GLY A 66 -10.32 -19.81 -0.55
CA GLY A 66 -8.97 -19.56 -1.07
C GLY A 66 -8.90 -19.66 -2.60
N ASP A 67 -9.60 -20.62 -3.19
CA ASP A 67 -9.62 -20.81 -4.64
C ASP A 67 -10.49 -19.74 -5.31
N PHE A 68 -11.62 -19.39 -4.68
CA PHE A 68 -12.42 -18.26 -5.12
C PHE A 68 -11.59 -16.95 -5.15
N LEU A 69 -10.87 -16.63 -4.07
CA LEU A 69 -10.01 -15.44 -4.00
C LEU A 69 -8.89 -15.44 -5.04
N LYS A 70 -8.32 -16.60 -5.38
CA LYS A 70 -7.33 -16.74 -6.46
C LYS A 70 -7.95 -16.44 -7.82
N MET A 71 -9.16 -16.97 -8.09
CA MET A 71 -9.88 -16.73 -9.37
C MET A 71 -10.09 -15.23 -9.62
N ILE A 72 -10.41 -14.47 -8.59
CA ILE A 72 -10.62 -13.01 -8.67
C ILE A 72 -9.32 -12.21 -8.44
N HIS A 73 -8.15 -12.85 -8.50
CA HIS A 73 -6.84 -12.22 -8.30
C HIS A 73 -6.72 -11.38 -7.01
N TYR A 74 -7.41 -11.79 -5.94
CA TYR A 74 -7.45 -11.09 -4.65
C TYR A 74 -7.87 -9.61 -4.74
N THR A 75 -8.71 -9.27 -5.71
CA THR A 75 -9.23 -7.90 -5.88
C THR A 75 -10.21 -7.50 -4.79
N MET A 76 -10.79 -8.48 -4.11
CA MET A 76 -11.70 -8.30 -2.98
C MET A 76 -11.31 -9.23 -1.81
N THR A 77 -11.87 -8.97 -0.64
CA THR A 77 -11.65 -9.77 0.57
C THR A 77 -12.97 -10.08 1.22
N ILE A 78 -13.16 -11.33 1.67
CA ILE A 78 -14.30 -11.72 2.48
C ILE A 78 -13.90 -11.52 3.94
N SER A 79 -14.56 -10.61 4.64
CA SER A 79 -14.20 -10.26 6.03
C SER A 79 -15.02 -11.02 7.06
N ARG A 80 -16.26 -11.34 6.76
CA ARG A 80 -17.20 -12.05 7.63
C ARG A 80 -18.11 -12.93 6.80
N MET A 81 -18.59 -13.97 7.43
CA MET A 81 -19.56 -14.90 6.84
C MET A 81 -20.60 -15.27 7.89
N LYS A 82 -21.86 -15.37 7.47
CA LYS A 82 -22.95 -15.89 8.28
C LYS A 82 -23.46 -17.18 7.61
N ARG A 83 -23.53 -18.24 8.37
CA ARG A 83 -24.09 -19.53 7.95
C ARG A 83 -25.16 -19.95 8.94
N GLY A 84 -26.41 -19.89 8.53
CA GLY A 84 -27.54 -19.96 9.45
C GLY A 84 -27.46 -18.86 10.49
N ASP A 85 -27.36 -19.22 11.78
CA ASP A 85 -27.25 -18.25 12.89
C ASP A 85 -25.82 -18.03 13.37
N GLU A 86 -24.83 -18.67 12.76
CA GLU A 86 -23.44 -18.61 13.18
C GLU A 86 -22.64 -17.56 12.37
N TYR A 87 -21.88 -16.69 13.09
CA TYR A 87 -20.96 -15.75 12.47
C TYR A 87 -19.54 -16.34 12.49
N ILE A 88 -18.94 -16.45 11.30
CA ILE A 88 -17.67 -17.12 11.07
C ILE A 88 -16.67 -16.09 10.51
N VAL A 89 -15.43 -16.14 11.01
CA VAL A 89 -14.29 -15.46 10.38
C VAL A 89 -13.81 -16.35 9.23
N PRO A 90 -13.95 -15.92 7.97
CA PRO A 90 -13.65 -16.76 6.82
C PRO A 90 -12.14 -17.00 6.69
N HIS A 91 -11.76 -18.23 6.39
CA HIS A 91 -10.38 -18.59 6.06
C HIS A 91 -10.32 -19.39 4.75
N GLU A 92 -9.14 -19.53 4.17
CA GLU A 92 -8.94 -20.04 2.81
C GLU A 92 -9.55 -21.46 2.57
N HIS A 93 -9.61 -22.30 3.59
CA HIS A 93 -10.09 -23.69 3.47
C HIS A 93 -11.59 -23.86 3.79
N ILE A 94 -12.29 -22.79 4.13
CA ILE A 94 -13.76 -22.89 4.28
C ILE A 94 -14.36 -23.04 2.89
N LYS A 95 -15.26 -24.01 2.75
CA LYS A 95 -16.05 -24.21 1.56
C LYS A 95 -17.30 -23.37 1.64
N LEU A 96 -17.56 -22.63 0.58
CA LEU A 96 -18.81 -21.87 0.42
C LEU A 96 -19.98 -22.85 0.31
N GLN A 97 -21.13 -22.46 0.83
CA GLN A 97 -22.37 -23.20 0.74
C GLN A 97 -23.49 -22.28 0.26
N MET A 98 -24.46 -22.88 -0.43
CA MET A 98 -25.68 -22.17 -0.80
C MET A 98 -26.36 -21.60 0.44
N GLY A 99 -26.73 -20.33 0.39
CA GLY A 99 -27.36 -19.63 1.51
C GLY A 99 -26.38 -18.95 2.47
N ASP A 100 -25.07 -19.09 2.29
CA ASP A 100 -24.10 -18.30 3.06
C ASP A 100 -24.26 -16.81 2.72
N ILE A 101 -24.20 -15.95 3.75
CA ILE A 101 -24.15 -14.51 3.58
C ILE A 101 -22.71 -14.04 3.84
N LEU A 102 -22.13 -13.31 2.89
CA LEU A 102 -20.75 -12.89 2.93
C LEU A 102 -20.67 -11.36 2.99
N LEU A 103 -19.82 -10.82 3.87
CA LEU A 103 -19.42 -9.41 3.81
C LEU A 103 -18.12 -9.31 3.03
N ILE A 104 -18.22 -8.80 1.82
CA ILE A 104 -17.10 -8.64 0.89
C ILE A 104 -16.65 -7.18 0.91
N PHE A 105 -15.33 -6.96 1.04
CA PHE A 105 -14.70 -5.64 0.87
C PHE A 105 -13.97 -5.58 -0.46
N GLY A 106 -14.25 -4.54 -1.23
CA GLY A 106 -13.59 -4.29 -2.51
C GLY A 106 -13.79 -2.87 -3.01
N PRO A 107 -13.06 -2.46 -4.07
CA PRO A 107 -13.29 -1.18 -4.73
C PRO A 107 -14.69 -1.08 -5.30
N ARG A 108 -15.27 0.11 -5.32
CA ARG A 108 -16.64 0.35 -5.83
C ARG A 108 -16.87 -0.18 -7.26
N LYS A 109 -15.84 -0.18 -8.08
CA LYS A 109 -15.92 -0.69 -9.47
C LYS A 109 -16.23 -2.20 -9.54
N ILE A 110 -15.84 -2.96 -8.53
CA ILE A 110 -16.09 -4.41 -8.45
C ILE A 110 -17.54 -4.72 -8.07
N PHE A 111 -18.31 -3.72 -7.61
CA PHE A 111 -19.72 -3.90 -7.25
C PHE A 111 -20.53 -4.58 -8.36
N GLN A 112 -20.33 -4.18 -9.60
CA GLN A 112 -21.02 -4.79 -10.74
C GLN A 112 -20.62 -6.25 -10.93
N GLU A 113 -19.33 -6.58 -10.84
CA GLU A 113 -18.83 -7.95 -10.95
C GLU A 113 -19.38 -8.83 -9.82
N VAL A 114 -19.39 -8.32 -8.59
CA VAL A 114 -19.94 -9.02 -7.42
C VAL A 114 -21.44 -9.26 -7.59
N SER A 115 -22.18 -8.29 -8.12
CA SER A 115 -23.63 -8.43 -8.34
C SER A 115 -24.00 -9.43 -9.44
N PHE A 116 -23.07 -9.73 -10.36
CA PHE A 116 -23.24 -10.83 -11.33
C PHE A 116 -22.93 -12.20 -10.71
N LEU A 117 -22.00 -12.27 -9.78
CA LEU A 117 -21.55 -13.52 -9.16
C LEU A 117 -22.47 -13.95 -8.01
N PHE A 118 -22.96 -12.98 -7.23
CA PHE A 118 -23.76 -13.18 -6.02
C PHE A 118 -25.01 -12.32 -6.04
N LYS A 119 -26.02 -12.75 -5.31
CA LYS A 119 -27.19 -11.91 -5.05
C LYS A 119 -26.85 -10.88 -3.97
N MET A 120 -27.06 -9.58 -4.25
CA MET A 120 -26.94 -8.55 -3.22
C MET A 120 -27.95 -8.78 -2.11
N ASP A 121 -27.51 -8.64 -0.89
CA ASP A 121 -28.35 -8.79 0.30
C ASP A 121 -28.39 -7.46 1.09
N PRO A 122 -29.39 -6.61 0.81
CA PRO A 122 -29.56 -5.35 1.53
C PRO A 122 -30.22 -5.52 2.91
N ASP A 123 -30.81 -6.69 3.19
CA ASP A 123 -31.60 -6.94 4.39
C ASP A 123 -30.71 -7.26 5.61
N HIS A 124 -29.45 -7.65 5.37
CA HIS A 124 -28.48 -7.97 6.42
C HIS A 124 -27.37 -6.93 6.48
N ASP A 125 -27.01 -6.52 7.69
CA ASP A 125 -25.75 -5.81 7.97
C ASP A 125 -24.85 -6.68 8.86
N LEU A 126 -24.02 -7.52 8.20
CA LEU A 126 -23.08 -8.40 8.91
C LEU A 126 -22.07 -7.63 9.75
N MET A 127 -21.86 -6.34 9.49
CA MET A 127 -20.95 -5.51 10.26
C MET A 127 -21.54 -5.21 11.64
N GLU A 128 -22.81 -4.85 11.71
CA GLU A 128 -23.52 -4.60 12.96
C GLU A 128 -23.95 -5.90 13.65
N GLU A 129 -24.52 -6.85 12.90
CA GLU A 129 -25.01 -8.11 13.44
C GLU A 129 -23.92 -8.92 14.14
N SER A 130 -22.72 -8.99 13.55
CA SER A 130 -21.59 -9.76 14.10
C SER A 130 -20.74 -9.00 15.11
N ALA A 131 -20.99 -7.70 15.37
CA ALA A 131 -20.12 -6.82 16.16
C ALA A 131 -19.81 -7.32 17.57
N LYS A 132 -20.74 -8.07 18.19
CA LYS A 132 -20.55 -8.68 19.52
C LYS A 132 -19.57 -9.86 19.51
N GLN A 133 -19.45 -10.57 18.40
CA GLN A 133 -18.65 -11.80 18.30
C GLN A 133 -17.35 -11.59 17.52
N ILE A 134 -17.39 -10.75 16.49
CA ILE A 134 -16.28 -10.47 15.57
C ILE A 134 -16.01 -8.98 15.57
N GLN A 135 -14.81 -8.60 16.01
CA GLN A 135 -14.38 -7.20 16.08
C GLN A 135 -13.45 -6.85 14.93
N SER A 136 -13.54 -5.60 14.49
CA SER A 136 -12.61 -5.00 13.54
C SER A 136 -11.66 -4.09 14.29
N GLN A 137 -10.35 -4.29 14.14
CA GLN A 137 -9.31 -3.49 14.81
C GLN A 137 -8.33 -2.94 13.79
N ASN A 138 -7.95 -1.67 13.96
CA ASN A 138 -6.92 -1.03 13.16
C ASN A 138 -5.57 -1.18 13.89
N LEU A 139 -4.69 -2.01 13.34
CA LEU A 139 -3.37 -2.27 13.90
C LEU A 139 -2.29 -1.57 13.09
N LEU A 140 -1.37 -0.91 13.76
CA LEU A 140 -0.29 -0.17 13.14
C LEU A 140 0.98 -1.04 13.04
N VAL A 141 1.59 -1.08 11.86
CA VAL A 141 2.84 -1.82 11.64
C VAL A 141 4.01 -0.97 12.13
N THR A 142 4.49 -1.26 13.34
CA THR A 142 5.65 -0.57 13.95
C THR A 142 6.81 -1.51 14.27
N ASN A 143 6.61 -2.83 14.10
CA ASN A 143 7.67 -3.81 14.23
C ASN A 143 8.49 -3.91 12.93
N GLN A 144 9.76 -3.52 13.00
CA GLN A 144 10.69 -3.57 11.87
C GLN A 144 10.84 -4.95 11.24
N ARG A 145 10.62 -6.03 12.02
CA ARG A 145 10.69 -7.40 11.50
C ARG A 145 9.60 -7.73 10.48
N CYS A 146 8.52 -6.96 10.47
CA CYS A 146 7.40 -7.13 9.53
C CYS A 146 7.57 -6.28 8.26
N VAL A 147 8.33 -5.20 8.34
CA VAL A 147 8.55 -4.24 7.24
C VAL A 147 9.29 -4.90 6.07
N GLY A 148 8.80 -4.67 4.86
CA GLY A 148 9.36 -5.24 3.63
C GLY A 148 9.02 -6.71 3.39
N LYS A 149 8.36 -7.39 4.34
CA LYS A 149 7.94 -8.78 4.19
C LYS A 149 6.56 -8.87 3.54
N PRO A 150 6.35 -9.85 2.64
CA PRO A 150 5.04 -10.08 2.06
C PRO A 150 4.07 -10.59 3.12
N LEU A 151 2.81 -10.23 2.96
CA LEU A 151 1.73 -10.53 3.89
C LEU A 151 1.64 -12.03 4.22
N LYS A 152 1.81 -12.90 3.21
CA LYS A 152 1.85 -14.36 3.38
C LYS A 152 2.90 -14.86 4.40
N LYS A 153 4.06 -14.16 4.50
CA LYS A 153 5.09 -14.50 5.49
C LYS A 153 4.78 -13.96 6.88
N VAL A 154 4.14 -12.79 6.95
CA VAL A 154 3.73 -12.16 8.21
C VAL A 154 2.60 -12.96 8.86
N LEU A 155 1.68 -13.46 8.07
CA LEU A 155 0.51 -14.23 8.51
C LEU A 155 0.85 -15.64 8.96
N GLY A 156 1.93 -16.24 8.42
CA GLY A 156 2.61 -17.46 8.88
C GLY A 156 1.70 -18.60 9.33
N GLY A 157 0.77 -19.10 8.51
CA GLY A 157 -0.08 -20.27 8.85
C GLY A 157 -1.13 -20.04 9.94
N LYS A 158 -1.20 -18.85 10.57
CA LYS A 158 -2.18 -18.50 11.62
C LYS A 158 -3.46 -17.85 11.06
N ARG A 159 -3.71 -18.01 9.77
CA ARG A 159 -4.84 -17.37 9.04
C ARG A 159 -6.23 -17.85 9.48
N HIS A 160 -6.33 -18.88 10.31
CA HIS A 160 -7.62 -19.46 10.69
C HIS A 160 -8.36 -18.68 11.79
N ARG A 161 -7.71 -17.70 12.42
CA ARG A 161 -8.28 -17.01 13.59
C ARG A 161 -8.70 -15.57 13.32
N TRP A 162 -8.18 -14.97 12.25
CA TRP A 162 -8.43 -13.59 11.88
C TRP A 162 -8.16 -13.38 10.39
N VAL A 163 -8.79 -12.36 9.85
CA VAL A 163 -8.66 -11.95 8.44
C VAL A 163 -8.19 -10.50 8.37
N ILE A 164 -7.32 -10.20 7.42
CA ILE A 164 -7.01 -8.81 7.06
C ILE A 164 -8.02 -8.36 6.02
N SER A 165 -8.85 -7.39 6.38
CA SER A 165 -9.84 -6.81 5.50
C SER A 165 -9.19 -5.87 4.46
N ARG A 166 -8.27 -5.02 4.91
CA ARG A 166 -7.54 -4.08 4.08
C ARG A 166 -6.27 -3.60 4.77
N VAL A 167 -5.35 -3.03 3.99
CA VAL A 167 -4.16 -2.32 4.49
C VAL A 167 -4.28 -0.86 4.05
N ILE A 168 -4.18 0.08 4.99
CA ILE A 168 -4.25 1.52 4.70
C ILE A 168 -2.83 2.07 4.77
N ARG A 169 -2.35 2.59 3.64
CA ARG A 169 -1.02 3.20 3.49
C ARG A 169 -1.18 4.64 3.01
N ASN A 170 -0.72 5.59 3.81
CA ASN A 170 -0.84 7.04 3.49
C ASN A 170 -2.27 7.46 3.12
N GLY A 171 -3.27 6.91 3.82
CA GLY A 171 -4.69 7.18 3.56
C GLY A 171 -5.31 6.39 2.39
N ILE A 172 -4.53 5.59 1.68
CA ILE A 172 -5.00 4.77 0.55
C ILE A 172 -5.27 3.35 1.03
N SER A 173 -6.46 2.83 0.76
CA SER A 173 -6.82 1.44 1.07
C SER A 173 -6.31 0.49 -0.01
N LEU A 174 -5.50 -0.49 0.41
CA LEU A 174 -4.92 -1.52 -0.44
C LEU A 174 -5.58 -2.86 -0.15
N PRO A 175 -5.88 -3.67 -1.18
CA PRO A 175 -6.34 -5.04 -0.98
C PRO A 175 -5.21 -5.88 -0.34
N PRO A 176 -5.54 -6.79 0.60
CA PRO A 176 -4.55 -7.57 1.35
C PRO A 176 -4.07 -8.77 0.54
N THR A 177 -3.45 -8.52 -0.61
CA THR A 177 -2.88 -9.59 -1.45
C THR A 177 -1.76 -10.33 -0.72
N PRO A 178 -1.56 -11.64 -0.95
CA PRO A 178 -0.52 -12.44 -0.28
C PRO A 178 0.89 -11.88 -0.44
N ASP A 179 1.17 -11.25 -1.58
CA ASP A 179 2.48 -10.70 -1.92
C ASP A 179 2.65 -9.23 -1.54
N LEU A 180 1.60 -8.57 -1.00
CA LEU A 180 1.68 -7.21 -0.51
C LEU A 180 2.73 -7.11 0.59
N LYS A 181 3.79 -6.33 0.34
CA LYS A 181 4.82 -6.07 1.34
C LYS A 181 4.34 -4.97 2.28
N LEU A 182 4.37 -5.27 3.58
CA LEU A 182 4.02 -4.29 4.60
C LEU A 182 5.10 -3.21 4.69
N ALA A 183 4.66 -1.96 4.79
CA ALA A 183 5.52 -0.82 5.08
C ALA A 183 5.40 -0.41 6.55
N PHE A 184 6.36 0.35 7.04
CA PHE A 184 6.28 0.95 8.37
C PHE A 184 5.13 1.97 8.39
N ALA A 185 4.40 2.00 9.49
CA ALA A 185 3.20 2.81 9.70
C ALA A 185 1.99 2.45 8.80
N ASP A 186 2.01 1.31 8.08
CA ASP A 186 0.79 0.77 7.50
C ASP A 186 -0.25 0.50 8.60
N GLN A 187 -1.49 0.87 8.35
CA GLN A 187 -2.62 0.48 9.20
C GLN A 187 -3.25 -0.78 8.62
N VAL A 188 -3.19 -1.86 9.36
CA VAL A 188 -3.78 -3.15 8.97
C VAL A 188 -5.12 -3.31 9.66
N VAL A 189 -6.20 -3.35 8.90
CA VAL A 189 -7.54 -3.59 9.42
C VAL A 189 -7.77 -5.09 9.57
N VAL A 190 -7.76 -5.55 10.80
CA VAL A 190 -7.88 -6.96 11.16
C VAL A 190 -9.28 -7.25 11.69
N VAL A 191 -9.87 -8.33 11.23
CA VAL A 191 -11.19 -8.83 11.65
C VAL A 191 -11.01 -10.19 12.30
N GLY A 192 -11.51 -10.33 13.51
CA GLY A 192 -11.39 -11.57 14.28
C GLY A 192 -11.99 -11.50 15.68
N LYS A 193 -11.90 -12.61 16.41
CA LYS A 193 -12.27 -12.61 17.84
C LYS A 193 -11.17 -11.92 18.64
N GLN A 194 -11.55 -11.19 19.69
CA GLN A 194 -10.61 -10.35 20.48
C GLN A 194 -9.43 -11.15 21.05
N ALA A 195 -9.65 -12.36 21.50
CA ALA A 195 -8.58 -13.23 22.03
C ALA A 195 -7.51 -13.58 20.97
N ASP A 196 -7.91 -13.70 19.71
CA ASP A 196 -7.03 -14.11 18.62
C ASP A 196 -6.21 -12.96 18.04
N THR A 197 -6.71 -11.73 18.14
CA THR A 197 -6.03 -10.53 17.64
C THR A 197 -4.87 -10.06 18.51
N THR A 198 -4.86 -10.42 19.82
CA THR A 198 -3.81 -10.00 20.76
C THR A 198 -2.41 -10.46 20.34
N ALA A 199 -2.29 -11.69 19.83
CA ALA A 199 -1.01 -12.20 19.34
C ALA A 199 -0.51 -11.43 18.11
N LEU A 200 -1.41 -11.02 17.23
CA LEU A 200 -1.10 -10.22 16.05
C LEU A 200 -0.70 -8.79 16.41
N ILE A 201 -1.38 -8.18 17.39
CA ILE A 201 -1.02 -6.85 17.92
C ILE A 201 0.44 -6.85 18.37
N ARG A 202 0.83 -7.83 19.18
CA ARG A 202 2.23 -7.95 19.65
C ARG A 202 3.22 -8.19 18.50
N TYR A 203 2.80 -8.91 17.47
CA TYR A 203 3.64 -9.21 16.32
C TYR A 203 3.82 -7.99 15.40
N LEU A 204 2.76 -7.23 15.12
CA LEU A 204 2.82 -6.02 14.30
C LEU A 204 3.40 -4.82 15.03
N GLY A 205 3.35 -4.82 16.37
CA GLY A 205 3.89 -3.77 17.24
C GLY A 205 2.84 -2.78 17.72
N ASN A 206 1.92 -2.32 16.90
CA ASN A 206 0.79 -1.42 17.19
C ASN A 206 1.14 -0.25 18.13
N ASP A 207 2.30 0.35 17.95
CA ASP A 207 2.83 1.43 18.79
C ASP A 207 2.73 2.76 18.05
N GLN A 208 1.74 3.57 18.42
CA GLN A 208 1.47 4.86 17.78
C GLN A 208 2.58 5.89 18.08
N ALA A 209 3.21 5.81 19.24
CA ALA A 209 4.32 6.69 19.58
C ALA A 209 5.52 6.44 18.65
N ARG A 210 5.83 5.16 18.37
CA ARG A 210 6.89 4.79 17.41
C ARG A 210 6.57 5.20 15.97
N ALA A 211 5.32 5.21 15.56
CA ALA A 211 4.94 5.64 14.21
C ALA A 211 5.05 7.15 14.04
N ASN A 212 4.84 7.89 15.13
CA ASN A 212 4.98 9.35 15.16
C ASN A 212 6.42 9.80 15.50
N ASP A 213 7.29 8.87 15.90
CA ASP A 213 8.67 9.19 16.21
C ASP A 213 9.47 9.51 14.93
N THR A 214 9.91 10.75 14.81
CA THR A 214 10.66 11.22 13.66
C THR A 214 12.13 10.86 13.81
N ARG A 215 12.55 9.84 13.07
CA ARG A 215 13.94 9.44 13.04
C ARG A 215 14.70 10.27 12.02
N PHE A 216 15.31 11.35 12.45
CA PHE A 216 16.10 12.23 11.58
C PHE A 216 17.40 11.59 11.09
N ILE A 217 17.98 10.65 11.86
CA ILE A 217 19.26 10.02 11.55
C ILE A 217 19.25 9.35 10.17
N PRO A 218 18.29 8.46 9.80
CA PRO A 218 18.24 7.88 8.46
C PRO A 218 18.11 8.93 7.35
N TYR A 219 17.35 9.99 7.60
CA TYR A 219 17.16 11.08 6.65
C TYR A 219 18.47 11.83 6.35
N PHE A 220 19.18 12.25 7.39
CA PHE A 220 20.46 12.93 7.23
C PHE A 220 21.56 12.03 6.66
N LEU A 221 21.59 10.74 7.02
CA LEU A 221 22.51 9.77 6.43
C LEU A 221 22.27 9.61 4.92
N GLY A 222 21.00 9.52 4.50
CA GLY A 222 20.65 9.47 3.09
C GLY A 222 21.08 10.73 2.33
N MET A 223 20.91 11.90 2.95
CA MET A 223 21.31 13.18 2.36
C MET A 223 22.83 13.29 2.23
N ILE A 224 23.58 12.94 3.28
CA ILE A 224 25.06 12.93 3.27
C ILE A 224 25.57 11.95 2.21
N ALA A 225 25.04 10.74 2.14
CA ALA A 225 25.40 9.76 1.13
C ALA A 225 25.14 10.29 -0.29
N GLY A 226 24.01 10.97 -0.49
CA GLY A 226 23.69 11.60 -1.77
C GLY A 226 24.66 12.71 -2.15
N ILE A 227 25.03 13.58 -1.21
CA ILE A 227 26.02 14.66 -1.43
C ILE A 227 27.38 14.06 -1.80
N LEU A 228 27.85 13.06 -1.03
CA LEU A 228 29.14 12.39 -1.28
C LEU A 228 29.16 11.74 -2.67
N LEU A 229 28.11 11.04 -3.06
CA LEU A 229 27.98 10.47 -4.41
C LEU A 229 27.95 11.55 -5.50
N GLY A 230 27.33 12.70 -5.23
CA GLY A 230 27.25 13.82 -6.16
C GLY A 230 28.59 14.51 -6.44
N LEU A 231 29.56 14.36 -5.54
CA LEU A 231 30.91 14.87 -5.72
C LEU A 231 31.80 13.96 -6.57
N VAL A 232 31.42 12.70 -6.76
CA VAL A 232 32.18 11.73 -7.56
C VAL A 232 32.10 12.10 -9.04
N PRO A 233 33.25 12.33 -9.70
CA PRO A 233 33.28 12.59 -11.14
C PRO A 233 32.97 11.32 -11.91
N LEU A 234 31.92 11.37 -12.75
CA LEU A 234 31.55 10.30 -13.66
C LEU A 234 32.27 10.51 -15.00
N HIS A 235 33.08 9.56 -15.40
CA HIS A 235 33.69 9.54 -16.71
C HIS A 235 32.79 8.74 -17.67
N ILE A 236 32.16 9.45 -18.57
CA ILE A 236 31.32 8.85 -19.61
C ILE A 236 32.21 8.74 -20.87
N PRO A 237 32.37 7.56 -21.49
CA PRO A 237 33.29 7.36 -22.62
C PRO A 237 33.03 8.25 -23.85
N VAL A 238 31.88 8.90 -23.94
CA VAL A 238 31.44 9.75 -25.06
C VAL A 238 31.75 11.24 -24.83
N ILE A 239 32.15 11.62 -23.61
CA ILE A 239 32.33 13.03 -23.21
C ILE A 239 33.71 13.18 -22.59
N ASP A 240 34.55 14.03 -23.18
CA ASP A 240 35.94 14.27 -22.77
C ASP A 240 36.11 14.99 -21.42
N ALA A 241 34.99 15.47 -20.83
CA ALA A 241 34.99 16.12 -19.53
C ALA A 241 34.28 15.28 -18.46
N PRO A 242 34.81 15.20 -17.23
CA PRO A 242 34.14 14.50 -16.14
C PRO A 242 32.84 15.24 -15.75
N ILE A 243 31.71 14.51 -15.84
CA ILE A 243 30.41 15.04 -15.45
C ILE A 243 30.20 14.74 -13.97
N LYS A 244 29.86 15.75 -13.18
CA LYS A 244 29.40 15.61 -11.80
C LYS A 244 27.88 15.75 -11.78
N LEU A 245 27.19 14.78 -11.18
CA LEU A 245 25.74 14.85 -10.97
C LEU A 245 25.33 16.00 -10.03
N GLY A 246 26.29 16.54 -9.31
CA GLY A 246 26.12 17.70 -8.43
C GLY A 246 25.55 17.35 -7.07
N THR A 247 25.73 18.29 -6.15
CA THR A 247 25.28 18.16 -4.76
C THR A 247 23.76 18.25 -4.56
N SER A 248 23.04 18.65 -5.60
CA SER A 248 21.56 18.76 -5.57
C SER A 248 20.87 17.55 -6.21
N GLY A 249 21.39 17.03 -7.32
CA GLY A 249 20.77 15.94 -8.07
C GLY A 249 20.95 14.57 -7.43
N CYS A 250 22.17 14.26 -6.96
CA CYS A 250 22.47 12.98 -6.36
C CYS A 250 21.67 12.67 -5.08
N PRO A 251 21.50 13.60 -4.12
CA PRO A 251 20.64 13.35 -2.96
C PRO A 251 19.22 12.99 -3.32
N LEU A 252 18.67 13.56 -4.38
CA LEU A 252 17.32 13.26 -4.87
C LEU A 252 17.22 11.81 -5.39
N ILE A 253 18.22 11.37 -6.16
CA ILE A 253 18.30 9.98 -6.66
C ILE A 253 18.44 9.01 -5.50
N VAL A 254 19.32 9.28 -4.54
CA VAL A 254 19.49 8.45 -3.34
C VAL A 254 18.22 8.39 -2.51
N ALA A 255 17.56 9.54 -2.29
CA ALA A 255 16.29 9.59 -1.57
C ALA A 255 15.21 8.76 -2.27
N PHE A 256 15.14 8.81 -3.60
CA PHE A 256 14.21 8.00 -4.39
C PHE A 256 14.47 6.50 -4.20
N ILE A 257 15.72 6.06 -4.32
CA ILE A 257 16.12 4.65 -4.14
C ILE A 257 15.78 4.16 -2.73
N LEU A 258 16.09 4.96 -1.70
CA LEU A 258 15.83 4.63 -0.31
C LEU A 258 14.31 4.56 -0.03
N SER A 259 13.53 5.47 -0.61
CA SER A 259 12.08 5.49 -0.50
C SER A 259 11.45 4.25 -1.14
N CYS A 260 11.92 3.84 -2.33
CA CYS A 260 11.45 2.62 -3.00
C CYS A 260 11.75 1.35 -2.19
N ARG A 261 12.88 1.31 -1.48
CA ARG A 261 13.23 0.17 -0.63
C ARG A 261 12.53 0.16 0.73
N GLY A 262 12.17 1.34 1.25
CA GLY A 262 11.53 1.53 2.55
C GLY A 262 12.40 1.19 3.76
N SER A 263 13.34 0.25 3.64
CA SER A 263 14.30 -0.11 4.70
C SER A 263 15.58 -0.70 4.12
N VAL A 264 16.71 -0.45 4.80
CA VAL A 264 18.00 -1.08 4.51
C VAL A 264 18.55 -1.65 5.81
N GLY A 265 18.61 -2.97 5.92
CA GLY A 265 18.95 -3.66 7.16
C GLY A 265 17.98 -3.33 8.29
N ASN A 266 18.49 -2.80 9.40
CA ASN A 266 17.70 -2.38 10.56
C ASN A 266 17.23 -0.93 10.50
N ILE A 267 17.60 -0.18 9.46
CA ILE A 267 17.26 1.23 9.31
C ILE A 267 16.02 1.35 8.42
N VAL A 268 14.95 1.93 8.96
CA VAL A 268 13.71 2.21 8.25
C VAL A 268 13.73 3.66 7.77
N PHE A 269 13.55 3.86 6.47
CA PHE A 269 13.42 5.17 5.84
C PHE A 269 11.95 5.55 5.77
N TYR A 270 11.44 6.01 6.89
CA TYR A 270 10.06 6.47 7.01
C TYR A 270 10.05 7.85 7.65
N THR A 271 9.31 8.77 7.06
CA THR A 271 9.10 10.12 7.60
C THR A 271 7.60 10.35 7.72
N PRO A 272 7.09 10.68 8.91
CA PRO A 272 5.69 11.00 9.10
C PRO A 272 5.22 12.17 8.21
N ALA A 273 3.97 12.12 7.75
CA ALA A 273 3.45 13.10 6.80
C ALA A 273 3.52 14.56 7.32
N TYR A 274 3.35 14.77 8.63
CA TYR A 274 3.43 16.11 9.22
C TYR A 274 4.84 16.72 9.12
N VAL A 275 5.89 15.88 9.22
CA VAL A 275 7.29 16.31 9.08
C VAL A 275 7.60 16.66 7.63
N LEU A 276 7.11 15.84 6.68
CA LEU A 276 7.26 16.14 5.24
C LEU A 276 6.61 17.48 4.89
N ASN A 277 5.42 17.74 5.44
CA ASN A 277 4.74 19.02 5.24
C ASN A 277 5.54 20.19 5.84
N ALA A 278 6.10 20.03 7.06
CA ALA A 278 6.94 21.06 7.68
C ALA A 278 8.17 21.37 6.82
N PHE A 279 8.89 20.35 6.31
CA PHE A 279 10.03 20.55 5.42
C PHE A 279 9.62 21.19 4.08
N ARG A 280 8.44 20.85 3.57
CA ARG A 280 7.91 21.48 2.36
C ARG A 280 7.66 22.98 2.56
N PHE A 281 7.08 23.38 3.69
CA PHE A 281 6.87 24.79 4.02
C PHE A 281 8.18 25.54 4.23
N LEU A 282 9.14 24.94 4.94
CA LEU A 282 10.48 25.52 5.10
C LEU A 282 11.18 25.70 3.74
N GLY A 283 11.12 24.70 2.88
CA GLY A 283 11.66 24.78 1.52
C GLY A 283 11.03 25.90 0.69
N LEU A 284 9.71 26.07 0.77
CA LEU A 284 9.00 27.15 0.11
C LEU A 284 9.42 28.52 0.64
N LEU A 285 9.54 28.67 1.97
CA LEU A 285 10.02 29.94 2.58
C LEU A 285 11.42 30.30 2.12
N LEU A 286 12.34 29.32 2.12
CA LEU A 286 13.73 29.53 1.67
C LEU A 286 13.83 29.81 0.17
N PHE A 287 12.86 29.35 -0.63
CA PHE A 287 12.84 29.62 -2.05
C PHE A 287 12.30 31.03 -2.38
N LEU A 288 11.40 31.56 -1.54
CA LEU A 288 10.78 32.88 -1.74
C LEU A 288 11.63 34.05 -1.19
N THR A 289 12.61 33.76 -0.33
CA THR A 289 13.59 34.75 0.16
C THR A 289 14.82 34.79 -0.74
#